data_672d72aa9d65db3eb11336432df67069
#
_entry.id   672d72aa9d65db3eb11336432df67069
#
_cell.length_a   1.000
_cell.length_b   1.000
_cell.length_c   1.000
_cell.angle_alpha   90.00
_cell.angle_beta   90.00
_cell.angle_gamma   90.00
#
_symmetry.space_group_name_H-M   'P 1'
#
loop_
_entity.id
_entity.type
_entity.pdbx_description
1 polymer ?
#
loop_
_entity_poly.entity_id
_entity_poly.type
_entity_poly.pdbx_seq_one_letter_code
_entity_poly.pdbx_strand_id
1 'polypeptide(L)'
;PHFDITLGRTEVNGRIEFQCFIATCQPIPNYSNDDFNEDYHGFTFDLETGDMLAVFPLAWWNTNVKFDKLYAAGSFMQIVEAGDGIDKIWFNLNEDRILIELPHDLFVQYQRIGNSFPEVIHSSLVHNALVYALSNLSEYQETGKLWADSLQLRLAELHVLTSELKNDMSSVYKAADMLLQDPYKRMLDSLEKIANAQNEEQED
;
A
#
# COMPACT_ATOMS: atom_id res chain seq x y z
N PRO A 1 14.61 -11.46 -24.21
CA PRO A 1 15.04 -11.59 -22.84
C PRO A 1 14.05 -10.90 -21.92
N HIS A 2 13.78 -11.53 -20.78
CA HIS A 2 12.88 -11.03 -19.74
C HIS A 2 13.75 -10.79 -18.50
N PHE A 3 13.58 -9.63 -17.86
CA PHE A 3 14.31 -9.27 -16.67
C PHE A 3 13.31 -8.91 -15.58
N ASP A 4 13.43 -9.57 -14.44
CA ASP A 4 12.66 -9.24 -13.25
C ASP A 4 13.58 -8.52 -12.25
N ILE A 5 13.20 -7.33 -11.86
CA ILE A 5 13.87 -6.58 -10.82
C ILE A 5 12.93 -6.54 -9.62
N THR A 6 13.35 -7.17 -8.53
CA THR A 6 12.61 -7.13 -7.26
C THR A 6 13.25 -6.07 -6.37
N LEU A 7 12.48 -5.03 -6.05
CA LEU A 7 12.91 -3.99 -5.11
C LEU A 7 12.29 -4.28 -3.75
N GLY A 8 13.12 -4.34 -2.72
CA GLY A 8 12.68 -4.51 -1.34
C GLY A 8 11.84 -3.31 -0.89
N ARG A 9 10.77 -3.58 -0.15
CA ARG A 9 9.81 -2.56 0.32
C ARG A 9 10.46 -1.47 1.19
N THR A 10 11.60 -1.78 1.83
CA THR A 10 12.38 -0.86 2.67
C THR A 10 13.46 -0.11 1.90
N GLU A 11 13.72 -0.49 0.64
CA GLU A 11 14.81 0.05 -0.15
C GLU A 11 14.41 1.26 -0.99
N VAL A 12 13.09 1.44 -1.21
CA VAL A 12 12.56 2.47 -2.09
C VAL A 12 11.44 3.27 -1.43
N ASN A 13 11.58 4.59 -1.43
CA ASN A 13 10.58 5.53 -0.92
C ASN A 13 10.52 6.77 -1.81
N GLY A 14 9.30 7.25 -2.11
CA GLY A 14 9.09 8.43 -2.93
C GLY A 14 8.87 8.11 -4.41
N ARG A 15 9.26 9.02 -5.28
CA ARG A 15 9.17 8.83 -6.73
C ARG A 15 10.33 7.97 -7.21
N ILE A 16 10.01 6.81 -7.81
CA ILE A 16 10.99 5.96 -8.49
C ILE A 16 10.89 6.23 -9.97
N GLU A 17 12.02 6.48 -10.59
CA GLU A 17 12.15 6.67 -12.03
C GLU A 17 12.93 5.50 -12.62
N PHE A 18 12.39 4.91 -13.66
CA PHE A 18 13.03 3.83 -14.41
C PHE A 18 13.33 4.31 -15.81
N GLN A 19 14.55 4.17 -16.20
CA GLN A 19 14.97 4.39 -17.56
C GLN A 19 15.73 3.17 -18.04
N CYS A 20 15.24 2.55 -19.11
CA CYS A 20 15.92 1.45 -19.76
C CYS A 20 16.66 1.97 -20.97
N PHE A 21 17.81 1.43 -21.24
CA PHE A 21 18.60 1.70 -22.43
C PHE A 21 19.31 0.44 -22.90
N ILE A 22 19.60 0.40 -24.17
CA ILE A 22 20.46 -0.64 -24.77
C ILE A 22 21.80 0.00 -25.02
N ALA A 23 22.87 -0.58 -24.46
CA ALA A 23 24.23 -0.15 -24.70
C ALA A 23 25.09 -1.31 -25.24
N THR A 24 26.13 -0.96 -25.98
CA THR A 24 27.10 -1.93 -26.47
C THR A 24 27.94 -2.50 -25.33
N CYS A 25 28.09 -3.80 -25.28
CA CYS A 25 28.96 -4.47 -24.31
C CYS A 25 30.39 -4.73 -24.86
N GLN A 26 30.58 -4.51 -26.15
CA GLN A 26 31.89 -4.61 -26.86
C GLN A 26 31.87 -3.68 -28.06
N PRO A 27 33.04 -3.30 -28.61
CA PRO A 27 33.11 -2.47 -29.82
C PRO A 27 32.45 -3.16 -31.01
N ILE A 28 31.65 -2.40 -31.78
CA ILE A 28 30.98 -2.86 -33.01
C ILE A 28 31.42 -1.94 -34.15
N PRO A 29 32.37 -2.36 -35.00
CA PRO A 29 32.76 -1.57 -36.15
C PRO A 29 31.70 -1.64 -37.28
N ASN A 30 31.56 -0.57 -38.04
CA ASN A 30 30.66 -0.45 -39.19
C ASN A 30 29.18 -0.80 -38.85
N TYR A 31 28.68 -0.44 -37.67
CA TYR A 31 27.30 -0.65 -37.32
C TYR A 31 26.37 0.15 -38.24
N SER A 32 25.36 -0.50 -38.78
CA SER A 32 24.27 0.13 -39.52
C SER A 32 22.92 -0.50 -39.13
N ASN A 33 21.86 0.24 -39.32
CA ASN A 33 20.51 -0.23 -39.07
C ASN A 33 19.56 0.35 -40.12
N ASP A 34 18.71 -0.50 -40.70
CA ASP A 34 17.74 -0.09 -41.73
C ASP A 34 16.67 0.85 -41.18
N ASP A 35 16.45 0.83 -39.86
CA ASP A 35 15.51 1.70 -39.17
C ASP A 35 16.07 3.09 -38.81
N PHE A 36 17.30 3.41 -39.23
CA PHE A 36 17.82 4.76 -39.05
C PHE A 36 16.98 5.79 -39.80
N ASN A 37 16.92 7.01 -39.26
CA ASN A 37 16.36 8.14 -39.97
C ASN A 37 16.98 8.24 -41.39
N GLU A 38 16.15 8.63 -42.37
CA GLU A 38 16.55 8.74 -43.80
C GLU A 38 17.86 9.51 -44.00
N ASP A 39 18.12 10.50 -43.17
CA ASP A 39 19.38 11.29 -43.20
C ASP A 39 20.65 10.46 -42.94
N TYR A 40 20.51 9.29 -42.33
CA TYR A 40 21.63 8.40 -41.97
C TYR A 40 21.63 7.10 -42.82
N HIS A 41 20.75 6.96 -43.78
CA HIS A 41 20.75 5.80 -44.67
C HIS A 41 22.08 5.70 -45.46
N GLY A 42 22.71 4.55 -45.38
CA GLY A 42 23.97 4.27 -46.03
C GLY A 42 25.21 4.69 -45.22
N PHE A 43 25.03 5.28 -44.05
CA PHE A 43 26.13 5.54 -43.11
C PHE A 43 26.37 4.33 -42.21
N THR A 44 27.61 4.14 -41.82
CA THR A 44 28.02 3.20 -40.78
C THR A 44 28.70 3.95 -39.65
N PHE A 45 28.60 3.44 -38.44
CA PHE A 45 29.16 4.04 -37.24
C PHE A 45 30.05 3.02 -36.53
N ASP A 46 31.19 3.44 -36.06
CA ASP A 46 32.02 2.63 -35.18
C ASP A 46 31.58 2.90 -33.74
N LEU A 47 31.05 1.86 -33.09
CA LEU A 47 30.52 1.94 -31.73
C LEU A 47 31.57 1.41 -30.76
N GLU A 48 31.80 2.14 -29.69
CA GLU A 48 32.65 1.73 -28.57
C GLU A 48 31.83 1.03 -27.47
N THR A 49 32.50 0.38 -26.55
CA THR A 49 31.83 -0.23 -25.37
C THR A 49 31.17 0.86 -24.53
N GLY A 50 29.89 0.75 -24.28
CA GLY A 50 29.11 1.70 -23.53
C GLY A 50 28.30 2.69 -24.37
N ASP A 51 28.48 2.70 -25.70
CA ASP A 51 27.67 3.54 -26.58
C ASP A 51 26.19 3.11 -26.55
N MET A 52 25.30 4.10 -26.45
CA MET A 52 23.84 3.87 -26.37
C MET A 52 23.25 3.66 -27.75
N LEU A 53 22.60 2.50 -27.93
CA LEU A 53 21.87 2.14 -29.15
C LEU A 53 20.39 2.54 -29.09
N ALA A 54 19.80 2.48 -27.93
CA ALA A 54 18.41 2.86 -27.74
C ALA A 54 18.16 3.34 -26.29
N VAL A 55 17.27 4.32 -26.16
CA VAL A 55 16.78 4.81 -24.88
C VAL A 55 15.27 4.69 -24.88
N PHE A 56 14.73 3.98 -23.90
CA PHE A 56 13.29 3.85 -23.74
C PHE A 56 12.71 5.07 -23.00
N PRO A 57 11.41 5.36 -23.18
CA PRO A 57 10.75 6.41 -22.43
C PRO A 57 10.92 6.21 -20.92
N LEU A 58 11.11 7.31 -20.20
CA LEU A 58 11.17 7.31 -18.77
C LEU A 58 9.83 6.83 -18.19
N ALA A 59 9.84 5.72 -17.47
CA ALA A 59 8.71 5.27 -16.67
C ALA A 59 8.93 5.68 -15.22
N TRP A 60 7.87 6.11 -14.54
CA TRP A 60 7.95 6.47 -13.14
C TRP A 60 6.77 5.93 -12.35
N TRP A 61 7.06 5.61 -11.10
CA TRP A 61 6.06 5.30 -10.09
C TRP A 61 6.21 6.23 -8.90
N ASN A 62 5.09 6.63 -8.36
CA ASN A 62 5.10 7.27 -7.07
C ASN A 62 4.96 6.17 -6.00
N THR A 63 6.07 5.72 -5.47
CA THR A 63 6.10 4.89 -4.29
C THR A 63 6.00 5.76 -3.05
N ASN A 64 5.22 6.84 -3.06
CA ASN A 64 4.84 7.49 -1.84
C ASN A 64 4.09 6.47 -0.97
N VAL A 65 4.88 5.49 -0.58
CA VAL A 65 4.83 5.04 0.77
C VAL A 65 5.32 6.25 1.56
N LYS A 66 4.51 7.30 1.69
CA LYS A 66 4.40 7.89 3.02
C LYS A 66 4.35 6.64 3.84
N PHE A 67 5.24 6.53 4.78
CA PHE A 67 5.14 5.56 5.84
C PHE A 67 3.84 5.93 6.54
N ASP A 68 2.79 5.77 5.79
CA ASP A 68 1.43 5.82 6.23
C ASP A 68 1.32 4.52 6.98
N LYS A 69 1.42 4.64 8.26
CA LYS A 69 1.34 3.58 9.24
C LYS A 69 0.04 2.77 9.07
N LEU A 70 -0.94 3.30 8.32
CA LEU A 70 -2.12 2.64 7.77
C LEU A 70 -1.80 1.73 6.57
N TYR A 71 -0.75 2.00 5.80
CA TYR A 71 -0.31 1.07 4.75
C TYR A 71 0.22 -0.25 5.33
N ALA A 72 0.70 -0.24 6.55
CA ALA A 72 1.02 -1.48 7.24
C ALA A 72 -0.24 -2.33 7.49
N ALA A 73 -1.37 -1.71 7.84
CA ALA A 73 -2.66 -2.40 7.91
C ALA A 73 -3.16 -2.82 6.52
N GLY A 74 -3.00 -1.99 5.49
CA GLY A 74 -3.35 -2.32 4.10
C GLY A 74 -2.60 -3.51 3.50
N SER A 75 -1.48 -3.95 4.10
CA SER A 75 -0.80 -5.16 3.66
C SER A 75 -1.54 -6.44 4.05
N PHE A 76 -2.29 -6.42 5.16
CA PHE A 76 -3.02 -7.57 5.67
C PHE A 76 -4.54 -7.34 5.85
N MET A 77 -5.05 -6.15 5.48
CA MET A 77 -6.47 -5.81 5.47
C MET A 77 -6.90 -5.30 4.11
N GLN A 78 -8.17 -5.50 3.79
CA GLN A 78 -8.77 -4.99 2.57
C GLN A 78 -10.26 -4.67 2.80
N ILE A 79 -10.72 -3.52 2.29
CA ILE A 79 -12.14 -3.18 2.27
C ILE A 79 -12.69 -3.65 0.91
N VAL A 80 -13.75 -4.44 0.97
CA VAL A 80 -14.39 -5.05 -0.21
C VAL A 80 -15.92 -4.89 -0.14
N GLU A 81 -16.55 -5.02 -1.29
CA GLU A 81 -17.99 -5.14 -1.35
C GLU A 81 -18.42 -6.51 -0.83
N ALA A 82 -19.42 -6.55 0.02
CA ALA A 82 -19.97 -7.78 0.56
C ALA A 82 -20.74 -8.56 -0.51
N GLY A 83 -20.78 -9.88 -0.35
CA GLY A 83 -21.61 -10.73 -1.21
C GLY A 83 -23.11 -10.51 -1.01
N ASP A 84 -23.90 -11.09 -1.93
CA ASP A 84 -25.37 -11.01 -1.88
C ASP A 84 -25.94 -11.46 -0.55
N GLY A 85 -26.89 -10.68 -0.02
CA GLY A 85 -27.61 -10.98 1.21
C GLY A 85 -26.94 -10.49 2.51
N ILE A 86 -25.77 -9.84 2.41
CA ILE A 86 -25.10 -9.19 3.55
C ILE A 86 -25.58 -7.74 3.61
N ASP A 87 -26.34 -7.39 4.66
CA ASP A 87 -26.92 -6.07 4.87
C ASP A 87 -26.20 -5.23 5.93
N LYS A 88 -25.13 -5.77 6.52
CA LYS A 88 -24.32 -5.13 7.58
C LYS A 88 -22.84 -5.29 7.31
N ILE A 89 -22.03 -4.42 7.92
CA ILE A 89 -20.58 -4.52 7.89
C ILE A 89 -20.16 -5.82 8.56
N TRP A 90 -19.30 -6.56 7.89
CA TRP A 90 -18.77 -7.82 8.38
C TRP A 90 -17.24 -7.83 8.33
N PHE A 91 -16.60 -8.50 9.29
CA PHE A 91 -15.15 -8.71 9.32
C PHE A 91 -14.88 -10.20 9.09
N ASN A 92 -14.30 -10.50 7.95
CA ASN A 92 -13.99 -11.88 7.57
C ASN A 92 -12.48 -12.15 7.80
N LEU A 93 -12.20 -13.12 8.67
CA LEU A 93 -10.85 -13.54 9.05
C LEU A 93 -10.40 -14.84 8.34
N ASN A 94 -11.26 -15.42 7.50
CA ASN A 94 -11.01 -16.74 6.90
C ASN A 94 -10.10 -16.68 5.67
N GLU A 95 -9.79 -15.50 5.18
CA GLU A 95 -8.92 -15.28 4.03
C GLU A 95 -7.49 -14.96 4.48
N ASP A 96 -6.55 -14.86 3.55
CA ASP A 96 -5.16 -14.47 3.84
C ASP A 96 -5.03 -13.01 4.30
N ARG A 97 -6.07 -12.21 4.03
CA ARG A 97 -6.23 -10.85 4.54
C ARG A 97 -7.50 -10.75 5.35
N ILE A 98 -7.50 -9.85 6.32
CA ILE A 98 -8.73 -9.45 7.00
C ILE A 98 -9.58 -8.68 5.99
N LEU A 99 -10.74 -9.21 5.63
CA LEU A 99 -11.66 -8.50 4.75
C LEU A 99 -12.68 -7.72 5.59
N ILE A 100 -12.81 -6.44 5.28
CA ILE A 100 -13.86 -5.57 5.79
C ILE A 100 -14.92 -5.52 4.69
N GLU A 101 -15.96 -6.32 4.86
CA GLU A 101 -17.03 -6.48 3.88
C GLU A 101 -18.12 -5.44 4.14
N LEU A 102 -18.33 -4.55 3.16
CA LEU A 102 -19.33 -3.50 3.22
C LEU A 102 -20.52 -3.86 2.33
N PRO A 103 -21.77 -3.70 2.80
CA PRO A 103 -22.95 -3.75 1.94
C PRO A 103 -22.79 -2.81 0.74
N HIS A 104 -23.39 -3.15 -0.39
CA HIS A 104 -23.26 -2.44 -1.66
C HIS A 104 -23.33 -0.91 -1.51
N ASP A 105 -24.40 -0.42 -0.87
CA ASP A 105 -24.62 1.03 -0.72
C ASP A 105 -23.50 1.72 0.07
N LEU A 106 -23.02 1.08 1.14
CA LEU A 106 -21.92 1.59 1.95
C LEU A 106 -20.58 1.50 1.20
N PHE A 107 -20.37 0.46 0.38
CA PHE A 107 -19.17 0.33 -0.43
C PHE A 107 -19.09 1.42 -1.50
N VAL A 108 -20.19 1.72 -2.18
CA VAL A 108 -20.28 2.83 -3.15
C VAL A 108 -20.01 4.18 -2.47
N GLN A 109 -20.54 4.39 -1.26
CA GLN A 109 -20.24 5.60 -0.48
C GLN A 109 -18.77 5.66 -0.09
N TYR A 110 -18.20 4.54 0.40
CA TYR A 110 -16.78 4.43 0.73
C TYR A 110 -15.89 4.79 -0.47
N GLN A 111 -16.18 4.27 -1.66
CA GLN A 111 -15.41 4.59 -2.86
C GLN A 111 -15.40 6.10 -3.19
N ARG A 112 -16.50 6.80 -2.93
CA ARG A 112 -16.60 8.25 -3.17
C ARG A 112 -15.84 9.09 -2.16
N ILE A 113 -15.89 8.73 -0.87
CA ILE A 113 -15.39 9.58 0.20
C ILE A 113 -14.07 9.06 0.82
N GLY A 114 -13.69 7.81 0.56
CA GLY A 114 -12.54 7.17 1.19
C GLY A 114 -11.23 7.91 0.98
N ASN A 115 -11.03 8.44 -0.22
CA ASN A 115 -9.85 9.21 -0.56
C ASN A 115 -9.87 10.63 0.03
N SER A 116 -11.05 11.19 0.28
CA SER A 116 -11.20 12.55 0.84
C SER A 116 -11.06 12.56 2.36
N PHE A 117 -11.48 11.49 3.02
CA PHE A 117 -11.50 11.37 4.48
C PHE A 117 -10.82 10.08 4.98
N PRO A 118 -9.60 9.76 4.57
CA PRO A 118 -8.96 8.48 4.86
C PRO A 118 -8.81 8.26 6.37
N GLU A 119 -8.44 9.28 7.14
CA GLU A 119 -8.23 9.16 8.58
C GLU A 119 -9.52 8.85 9.35
N VAL A 120 -10.66 9.40 8.91
CA VAL A 120 -11.97 9.15 9.53
C VAL A 120 -12.41 7.71 9.25
N ILE A 121 -12.34 7.29 7.99
CA ILE A 121 -12.78 5.95 7.57
C ILE A 121 -11.87 4.88 8.15
N HIS A 122 -10.57 5.08 8.08
CA HIS A 122 -9.62 4.10 8.58
C HIS A 122 -9.70 3.96 10.10
N SER A 123 -9.81 5.05 10.85
CA SER A 123 -9.94 4.96 12.31
C SER A 123 -11.26 4.30 12.75
N SER A 124 -12.33 4.43 11.98
CA SER A 124 -13.60 3.78 12.31
C SER A 124 -13.68 2.33 11.83
N LEU A 125 -13.35 2.04 10.58
CA LEU A 125 -13.49 0.70 10.01
C LEU A 125 -12.28 -0.19 10.33
N VAL A 126 -11.06 0.32 10.06
CA VAL A 126 -9.82 -0.46 10.22
C VAL A 126 -9.52 -0.74 11.69
N HIS A 127 -9.75 0.22 12.59
CA HIS A 127 -9.57 0.01 14.02
C HIS A 127 -10.49 -1.09 14.55
N ASN A 128 -11.78 -1.06 14.20
CA ASN A 128 -12.73 -2.09 14.64
C ASN A 128 -12.40 -3.47 14.07
N ALA A 129 -12.01 -3.54 12.80
CA ALA A 129 -11.55 -4.79 12.18
C ALA A 129 -10.29 -5.34 12.88
N LEU A 130 -9.37 -4.46 13.26
CA LEU A 130 -8.15 -4.85 13.96
C LEU A 130 -8.44 -5.34 15.38
N VAL A 131 -9.33 -4.66 16.12
CA VAL A 131 -9.78 -5.11 17.44
C VAL A 131 -10.42 -6.50 17.33
N TYR A 132 -11.29 -6.72 16.34
CA TYR A 132 -11.90 -8.01 16.11
C TYR A 132 -10.86 -9.09 15.76
N ALA A 133 -9.91 -8.80 14.89
CA ALA A 133 -8.85 -9.73 14.52
C ALA A 133 -7.94 -10.07 15.71
N LEU A 134 -7.51 -9.07 16.50
CA LEU A 134 -6.69 -9.28 17.70
C LEU A 134 -7.40 -10.12 18.77
N SER A 135 -8.73 -9.91 18.95
CA SER A 135 -9.52 -10.69 19.90
C SER A 135 -9.60 -12.18 19.51
N ASN A 136 -9.53 -12.48 18.21
CA ASN A 136 -9.57 -13.85 17.69
C ASN A 136 -8.20 -14.40 17.30
N LEU A 137 -7.12 -13.64 17.48
CA LEU A 137 -5.80 -13.99 16.97
C LEU A 137 -5.30 -15.36 17.45
N SER A 138 -5.66 -15.75 18.68
CA SER A 138 -5.26 -17.03 19.23
C SER A 138 -5.83 -18.24 18.47
N GLU A 139 -6.94 -18.10 17.77
CA GLU A 139 -7.58 -19.15 16.98
C GLU A 139 -6.88 -19.36 15.63
N TYR A 140 -6.12 -18.34 15.19
CA TYR A 140 -5.46 -18.31 13.88
C TYR A 140 -3.94 -18.45 13.92
N GLN A 141 -3.33 -18.63 15.11
CA GLN A 141 -1.87 -18.66 15.29
C GLN A 141 -1.15 -19.75 14.49
N GLU A 142 -1.79 -20.87 14.23
CA GLU A 142 -1.18 -22.01 13.53
C GLU A 142 -1.84 -22.30 12.17
N THR A 143 -2.64 -21.35 11.68
CA THR A 143 -3.42 -21.57 10.45
C THR A 143 -2.66 -21.19 9.17
N GLY A 144 -1.50 -20.52 9.29
CA GLY A 144 -0.73 -20.01 8.16
C GLY A 144 -1.38 -18.83 7.44
N LYS A 145 -2.35 -18.14 8.07
CA LYS A 145 -2.96 -16.94 7.51
C LYS A 145 -1.99 -15.78 7.56
N LEU A 146 -1.76 -15.13 6.41
CA LEU A 146 -0.77 -14.03 6.29
C LEU A 146 -1.06 -12.87 7.23
N TRP A 147 -2.34 -12.53 7.45
CA TRP A 147 -2.70 -11.48 8.39
C TRP A 147 -2.34 -11.82 9.84
N ALA A 148 -2.54 -13.09 10.26
CA ALA A 148 -2.25 -13.52 11.63
C ALA A 148 -0.74 -13.52 11.89
N ASP A 149 0.05 -14.05 10.97
CA ASP A 149 1.51 -14.05 11.05
C ASP A 149 2.06 -12.60 11.07
N SER A 150 1.50 -11.73 10.22
CA SER A 150 1.88 -10.31 10.17
C SER A 150 1.57 -9.58 11.47
N LEU A 151 0.40 -9.84 12.08
CA LEU A 151 0.04 -9.24 13.37
C LEU A 151 0.93 -9.75 14.49
N GLN A 152 1.22 -11.05 14.56
CA GLN A 152 2.12 -11.60 15.57
C GLN A 152 3.51 -10.96 15.51
N LEU A 153 4.07 -10.83 14.29
CA LEU A 153 5.36 -10.19 14.10
C LEU A 153 5.35 -8.74 14.61
N ARG A 154 4.31 -7.98 14.28
CA ARG A 154 4.20 -6.59 14.70
C ARG A 154 3.97 -6.42 16.19
N LEU A 155 3.18 -7.29 16.80
CA LEU A 155 3.01 -7.31 18.26
C LEU A 155 4.32 -7.60 18.97
N ALA A 156 5.12 -8.52 18.44
CA ALA A 156 6.45 -8.81 18.97
C ALA A 156 7.39 -7.60 18.88
N GLU A 157 7.38 -6.86 17.76
CA GLU A 157 8.12 -5.60 17.62
C GLU A 157 7.70 -4.54 18.64
N LEU A 158 6.42 -4.51 19.00
CA LEU A 158 5.86 -3.60 20.02
C LEU A 158 5.98 -4.14 21.44
N HIS A 159 6.61 -5.31 21.64
CA HIS A 159 6.73 -6.00 22.92
C HIS A 159 5.39 -6.32 23.59
N VAL A 160 4.34 -6.54 22.79
CA VAL A 160 3.01 -6.95 23.26
C VAL A 160 2.90 -8.47 23.19
N LEU A 161 2.62 -9.10 24.32
CA LEU A 161 2.43 -10.55 24.36
C LEU A 161 1.04 -10.93 23.89
N THR A 162 0.95 -11.86 22.94
CA THR A 162 -0.35 -12.37 22.42
C THR A 162 -1.19 -13.03 23.51
N SER A 163 -0.56 -13.58 24.55
CA SER A 163 -1.25 -14.13 25.71
C SER A 163 -2.03 -13.11 26.53
N GLU A 164 -1.62 -11.84 26.51
CA GLU A 164 -2.31 -10.75 27.22
C GLU A 164 -3.60 -10.34 26.50
N LEU A 165 -3.67 -10.57 25.21
CA LEU A 165 -4.85 -10.23 24.39
C LEU A 165 -6.02 -11.18 24.61
N LYS A 166 -5.74 -12.41 25.02
CA LYS A 166 -6.74 -13.49 25.05
C LYS A 166 -7.90 -13.26 26.02
N ASN A 167 -7.66 -12.56 27.13
CA ASN A 167 -8.61 -12.42 28.22
C ASN A 167 -8.86 -10.96 28.66
N ASP A 168 -8.24 -10.00 27.99
CA ASP A 168 -8.35 -8.60 28.37
C ASP A 168 -8.61 -7.69 27.14
N MET A 169 -9.88 -7.31 26.97
CA MET A 169 -10.27 -6.38 25.92
C MET A 169 -9.55 -5.03 26.00
N SER A 170 -9.17 -4.57 27.20
CA SER A 170 -8.40 -3.34 27.33
C SER A 170 -7.02 -3.45 26.68
N SER A 171 -6.36 -4.60 26.83
CA SER A 171 -5.10 -4.90 26.16
C SER A 171 -5.26 -5.00 24.65
N VAL A 172 -6.38 -5.56 24.16
CA VAL A 172 -6.70 -5.62 22.73
C VAL A 172 -6.84 -4.22 22.14
N TYR A 173 -7.59 -3.33 22.78
CA TYR A 173 -7.75 -1.93 22.33
C TYR A 173 -6.43 -1.18 22.33
N LYS A 174 -5.63 -1.30 23.40
CA LYS A 174 -4.29 -0.69 23.48
C LYS A 174 -3.37 -1.19 22.36
N ALA A 175 -3.39 -2.50 22.09
CA ALA A 175 -2.59 -3.06 21.02
C ALA A 175 -3.04 -2.53 19.65
N ALA A 176 -4.35 -2.41 19.41
CA ALA A 176 -4.89 -1.83 18.19
C ALA A 176 -4.47 -0.35 18.02
N ASP A 177 -4.56 0.45 19.09
CA ASP A 177 -4.11 1.85 19.09
C ASP A 177 -2.60 1.97 18.81
N MET A 178 -1.79 1.12 19.44
CA MET A 178 -0.33 1.10 19.21
C MET A 178 0.00 0.72 17.75
N LEU A 179 -0.67 -0.31 17.21
CA LEU A 179 -0.48 -0.76 15.84
C LEU A 179 -0.88 0.30 14.80
N LEU A 180 -1.95 1.03 15.07
CA LEU A 180 -2.46 2.10 14.20
C LEU A 180 -1.92 3.49 14.57
N GLN A 181 -1.19 3.60 15.67
CA GLN A 181 -0.54 4.83 16.18
C GLN A 181 -1.52 6.01 16.34
N ASP A 182 -2.33 5.89 17.39
CA ASP A 182 -3.30 6.90 17.81
C ASP A 182 -4.33 7.27 16.70
N PRO A 183 -5.08 6.29 16.15
CA PRO A 183 -5.98 6.53 15.02
C PRO A 183 -7.04 7.57 15.33
N TYR A 184 -7.54 7.62 16.57
CA TYR A 184 -8.56 8.59 16.99
C TYR A 184 -8.02 10.02 17.06
N LYS A 185 -6.78 10.20 17.51
CA LYS A 185 -6.15 11.52 17.50
C LYS A 185 -6.03 12.04 16.08
N ARG A 186 -5.55 11.24 15.15
CA ARG A 186 -5.41 11.63 13.73
C ARG A 186 -6.75 11.95 13.08
N MET A 187 -7.78 11.18 13.43
CA MET A 187 -9.15 11.45 12.97
C MET A 187 -9.62 12.82 13.46
N LEU A 188 -9.45 13.12 14.75
CA LEU A 188 -9.87 14.40 15.32
C LEU A 188 -9.09 15.56 14.71
N ASP A 189 -7.77 15.43 14.57
CA ASP A 189 -6.91 16.43 13.91
C ASP A 189 -7.35 16.68 12.45
N SER A 190 -7.78 15.62 11.75
CA SER A 190 -8.29 15.73 10.37
C SER A 190 -9.64 16.44 10.31
N LEU A 191 -10.57 16.11 11.22
CA LEU A 191 -11.88 16.75 11.32
C LEU A 191 -11.76 18.23 11.69
N GLU A 192 -10.85 18.58 12.60
CA GLU A 192 -10.60 19.97 12.96
C GLU A 192 -10.11 20.79 11.76
N LYS A 193 -9.19 20.25 10.96
CA LYS A 193 -8.72 20.92 9.74
C LYS A 193 -9.86 21.17 8.74
N ILE A 194 -10.75 20.20 8.57
CA ILE A 194 -11.90 20.32 7.67
C ILE A 194 -12.87 21.40 8.18
N ALA A 195 -13.16 21.40 9.49
CA ALA A 195 -14.05 22.38 10.10
C ALA A 195 -13.49 23.82 9.97
N ASN A 196 -12.18 23.99 10.16
CA ASN A 196 -11.55 25.30 10.03
C ASN A 196 -11.56 25.80 8.58
N ALA A 197 -11.29 24.93 7.60
CA ALA A 197 -11.35 25.30 6.19
C ALA A 197 -12.76 25.75 5.75
N GLN A 198 -13.81 25.10 6.26
CA GLN A 198 -15.20 25.50 5.96
C GLN A 198 -15.59 26.84 6.59
N ASN A 199 -15.02 27.21 7.73
CA ASN A 199 -15.29 28.49 8.38
C ASN A 199 -14.60 29.65 7.62
N GLU A 200 -13.39 29.44 7.09
CA GLU A 200 -12.68 30.44 6.29
C GLU A 200 -13.42 30.74 4.98
N GLU A 201 -14.02 29.74 4.33
CA GLU A 201 -14.81 29.94 3.11
C GLU A 201 -16.16 30.66 3.33
N GLN A 202 -16.64 30.77 4.58
CA GLN A 202 -17.90 31.47 4.91
C GLN A 202 -17.68 32.92 5.33
N GLU A 203 -16.43 33.31 5.59
CA GLU A 203 -16.10 34.70 5.99
C GLU A 203 -15.68 35.60 4.79
N ASP A 204 -15.48 35.03 3.60
CA ASP A 204 -15.21 35.71 2.34
C ASP A 204 -16.51 35.84 1.51
#